data_83e3d3bacf5137057b2f77b4e0d35305
#
_entry.id   83e3d3bacf5137057b2f77b4e0d35305
#
_cell.length_a   1.000
_cell.length_b   1.000
_cell.length_c   1.000
_cell.angle_alpha   90.00
_cell.angle_beta   90.00
_cell.angle_gamma   90.00
#
_symmetry.space_group_name_H-M   'P 1'
#
loop_
_entity.id
_entity.type
_entity.pdbx_description
1 polymer ?
#
loop_
_entity_poly.entity_id
_entity_poly.type
_entity_poly.pdbx_seq_one_letter_code
_entity_poly.pdbx_strand_id
1 'polypeptide(L)'
;TPQKRWSDVTTTLSDIDTRELHYVKVPENHIVIDFDLKDDDGNKDLEKNLEAASLWPETYTEVSKSGEGVHLHYIYDGDVSQLSNVYSEGIEVKVYKGNSSLRRKLTKCNDHEVSSITGGLPLKEKKVIEERTIKSEKGLRSLIDRNLRKEIHPGTKPSVEFIKKILDDAYEDGMAYDVSDMRPAVIIFAKNSTNHSADMLKLVTQMKFKSEEDVQADPSQDHISPQDIERSDSL
;
A
#
# COMPACT_ATOMS: atom_id res chain seq x y z
N THR A 1 2.27 -17.13 -14.48
CA THR A 1 2.72 -16.24 -13.39
C THR A 1 4.10 -15.72 -13.74
N PRO A 2 4.36 -14.42 -13.70
CA PRO A 2 5.69 -13.91 -13.94
C PRO A 2 6.62 -14.48 -12.84
N GLN A 3 7.62 -15.23 -13.26
CA GLN A 3 8.50 -15.96 -12.34
C GLN A 3 9.67 -15.12 -11.85
N LYS A 4 9.92 -13.97 -12.49
CA LYS A 4 11.11 -13.13 -12.27
C LYS A 4 10.76 -11.66 -12.40
N ARG A 5 11.77 -10.85 -12.60
CA ARG A 5 11.62 -9.40 -12.82
C ARG A 5 11.01 -9.14 -14.20
N TRP A 6 10.17 -8.14 -14.31
CA TRP A 6 9.61 -7.73 -15.59
C TRP A 6 10.67 -7.32 -16.61
N SER A 7 11.83 -6.83 -16.17
CA SER A 7 12.98 -6.54 -17.03
C SER A 7 13.51 -7.75 -17.81
N ASP A 8 13.24 -8.95 -17.32
CA ASP A 8 13.72 -10.21 -17.91
C ASP A 8 12.68 -10.84 -18.85
N VAL A 9 11.51 -10.21 -18.99
CA VAL A 9 10.42 -10.69 -19.84
C VAL A 9 10.57 -10.08 -21.22
N THR A 10 10.81 -10.92 -22.23
CA THR A 10 10.93 -10.52 -23.63
C THR A 10 9.70 -10.85 -24.47
N THR A 11 8.78 -11.65 -23.92
CA THR A 11 7.52 -12.03 -24.58
C THR A 11 6.58 -10.84 -24.66
N THR A 12 6.00 -10.62 -25.82
CA THR A 12 4.99 -9.59 -26.07
C THR A 12 3.58 -10.19 -26.17
N LEU A 13 2.54 -9.36 -26.22
CA LEU A 13 1.16 -9.85 -26.38
C LEU A 13 0.92 -10.56 -27.72
N SER A 14 1.70 -10.23 -28.76
CA SER A 14 1.64 -10.90 -30.06
C SER A 14 2.21 -12.32 -30.07
N ASP A 15 2.98 -12.67 -29.05
CA ASP A 15 3.63 -14.00 -28.92
C ASP A 15 2.77 -15.00 -28.15
N ILE A 16 1.60 -14.59 -27.65
CA ILE A 16 0.74 -15.42 -26.81
C ILE A 16 -0.72 -15.39 -27.26
N ASP A 17 -1.48 -16.43 -26.90
CA ASP A 17 -2.95 -16.41 -27.04
C ASP A 17 -3.55 -15.65 -25.83
N THR A 18 -4.05 -14.44 -26.07
CA THR A 18 -4.64 -13.58 -25.03
C THR A 18 -5.97 -14.11 -24.48
N ARG A 19 -6.59 -15.11 -25.14
CA ARG A 19 -7.77 -15.83 -24.62
C ARG A 19 -7.40 -16.77 -23.46
N GLU A 20 -6.13 -17.13 -23.37
CA GLU A 20 -5.60 -17.86 -22.22
C GLU A 20 -5.18 -16.92 -21.10
N LEU A 21 -5.06 -17.46 -19.86
CA LEU A 21 -4.65 -16.68 -18.70
C LEU A 21 -3.23 -16.17 -18.88
N HIS A 22 -3.06 -14.85 -18.89
CA HIS A 22 -1.77 -14.18 -19.02
C HIS A 22 -1.63 -13.00 -18.06
N TYR A 23 -0.44 -12.45 -18.01
CA TYR A 23 -0.08 -11.31 -17.16
C TYR A 23 0.63 -10.27 -18.01
N VAL A 24 0.31 -9.00 -17.78
CA VAL A 24 0.94 -7.88 -18.47
C VAL A 24 1.52 -6.87 -17.49
N LYS A 25 2.64 -6.28 -17.86
CA LYS A 25 3.16 -5.09 -17.21
C LYS A 25 2.51 -3.87 -17.87
N VAL A 26 1.89 -3.06 -17.06
CA VAL A 26 1.29 -1.79 -17.51
C VAL A 26 2.06 -0.61 -16.90
N PRO A 27 1.98 0.60 -17.49
CA PRO A 27 2.51 1.81 -16.88
C PRO A 27 1.93 2.04 -15.46
N GLU A 28 2.67 2.71 -14.59
CA GLU A 28 2.23 2.92 -13.19
C GLU A 28 0.97 3.80 -13.08
N ASN A 29 0.74 4.68 -14.06
CA ASN A 29 -0.46 5.48 -14.15
C ASN A 29 -1.64 4.79 -14.88
N HIS A 30 -1.46 3.55 -15.33
CA HIS A 30 -2.55 2.71 -15.81
C HIS A 30 -3.32 2.18 -14.61
N ILE A 31 -4.59 2.52 -14.52
CA ILE A 31 -5.49 2.07 -13.48
C ILE A 31 -6.61 1.22 -14.06
N VAL A 32 -7.19 0.37 -13.22
CA VAL A 32 -8.37 -0.42 -13.59
C VAL A 32 -9.46 -0.15 -12.56
N ILE A 33 -10.64 0.21 -13.02
CA ILE A 33 -11.83 0.25 -12.20
C ILE A 33 -12.51 -1.12 -12.33
N ASP A 34 -12.54 -1.84 -11.23
CA ASP A 34 -13.05 -3.21 -11.15
C ASP A 34 -14.44 -3.21 -10.51
N PHE A 35 -15.43 -3.65 -11.28
CA PHE A 35 -16.83 -3.74 -10.87
C PHE A 35 -17.14 -5.19 -10.52
N ASP A 36 -17.46 -5.42 -9.25
CA ASP A 36 -17.81 -6.71 -8.67
C ASP A 36 -19.13 -6.61 -7.88
N LEU A 37 -20.11 -5.87 -8.43
CA LEU A 37 -21.44 -5.71 -7.84
C LEU A 37 -22.18 -7.04 -7.77
N LYS A 38 -23.03 -7.16 -6.76
CA LYS A 38 -23.80 -8.37 -6.49
C LYS A 38 -25.30 -8.11 -6.57
N ASP A 39 -26.04 -9.17 -6.85
CA ASP A 39 -27.47 -9.21 -6.70
C ASP A 39 -27.89 -9.28 -5.22
N ASP A 40 -29.18 -9.32 -4.94
CA ASP A 40 -29.74 -9.38 -3.59
C ASP A 40 -29.45 -10.73 -2.89
N ASP A 41 -29.13 -11.76 -3.66
CA ASP A 41 -28.72 -13.08 -3.17
C ASP A 41 -27.20 -13.19 -2.91
N GLY A 42 -26.43 -12.13 -3.21
CA GLY A 42 -24.99 -12.05 -3.01
C GLY A 42 -24.15 -12.66 -4.15
N ASN A 43 -24.76 -13.03 -5.29
CA ASN A 43 -24.05 -13.49 -6.46
C ASN A 43 -23.59 -12.30 -7.31
N LYS A 44 -22.45 -12.44 -8.00
CA LYS A 44 -22.01 -11.42 -8.95
C LYS A 44 -23.03 -11.26 -10.08
N ASP A 45 -23.28 -10.03 -10.48
CA ASP A 45 -24.27 -9.67 -11.48
C ASP A 45 -23.64 -8.89 -12.63
N LEU A 46 -23.49 -9.52 -13.78
CA LEU A 46 -22.88 -8.89 -14.96
C LEU A 46 -23.70 -7.69 -15.46
N GLU A 47 -25.03 -7.76 -15.42
CA GLU A 47 -25.91 -6.70 -15.92
C GLU A 47 -25.77 -5.44 -15.05
N LYS A 48 -25.81 -5.59 -13.73
CA LYS A 48 -25.53 -4.49 -12.79
C LYS A 48 -24.13 -3.89 -12.99
N ASN A 49 -23.12 -4.74 -13.22
CA ASN A 49 -21.76 -4.29 -13.47
C ASN A 49 -21.63 -3.50 -14.77
N LEU A 50 -22.29 -3.94 -15.84
CA LEU A 50 -22.32 -3.21 -17.12
C LEU A 50 -23.09 -1.89 -17.02
N GLU A 51 -24.21 -1.87 -16.31
CA GLU A 51 -24.99 -0.67 -16.06
C GLU A 51 -24.16 0.37 -15.29
N ALA A 52 -23.53 -0.03 -14.18
CA ALA A 52 -22.68 0.85 -13.39
C ALA A 52 -21.47 1.35 -14.20
N ALA A 53 -20.84 0.49 -14.99
CA ALA A 53 -19.72 0.86 -15.84
C ALA A 53 -20.12 1.85 -16.93
N SER A 54 -21.35 1.77 -17.47
CA SER A 54 -21.86 2.69 -18.50
C SER A 54 -21.98 4.15 -18.05
N LEU A 55 -21.98 4.41 -16.75
CA LEU A 55 -22.00 5.76 -16.18
C LEU A 55 -20.62 6.43 -16.15
N TRP A 56 -19.56 5.71 -16.51
CA TRP A 56 -18.20 6.19 -16.55
C TRP A 56 -17.82 6.70 -17.94
N PRO A 57 -16.79 7.57 -18.05
CA PRO A 57 -16.26 7.97 -19.35
C PRO A 57 -15.89 6.76 -20.21
N GLU A 58 -16.18 6.86 -21.49
CA GLU A 58 -15.93 5.80 -22.46
C GLU A 58 -14.43 5.46 -22.55
N THR A 59 -14.12 4.17 -22.47
CA THR A 59 -12.74 3.66 -22.49
C THR A 59 -12.70 2.18 -22.86
N TYR A 60 -11.50 1.62 -22.99
CA TYR A 60 -11.32 0.18 -23.12
C TYR A 60 -11.93 -0.55 -21.92
N THR A 61 -12.83 -1.48 -22.24
CA THR A 61 -13.62 -2.23 -21.27
C THR A 61 -13.51 -3.73 -21.56
N GLU A 62 -13.32 -4.51 -20.53
CA GLU A 62 -13.30 -5.98 -20.63
C GLU A 62 -14.16 -6.63 -19.54
N VAL A 63 -14.73 -7.78 -19.87
CA VAL A 63 -15.38 -8.65 -18.89
C VAL A 63 -14.30 -9.43 -18.14
N SER A 64 -14.44 -9.55 -16.84
CA SER A 64 -13.49 -10.25 -15.98
C SER A 64 -13.39 -11.74 -16.32
N LYS A 65 -12.34 -12.40 -15.80
CA LYS A 65 -12.10 -13.84 -16.00
C LYS A 65 -13.30 -14.71 -15.59
N SER A 66 -14.05 -14.32 -14.55
CA SER A 66 -15.24 -15.06 -14.09
C SER A 66 -16.42 -14.97 -15.06
N GLY A 67 -16.42 -13.95 -15.92
CA GLY A 67 -17.53 -13.67 -16.83
C GLY A 67 -18.60 -12.77 -16.23
N GLU A 68 -18.46 -12.31 -14.99
CA GLU A 68 -19.50 -11.59 -14.25
C GLU A 68 -19.05 -10.19 -13.81
N GLY A 69 -17.75 -9.95 -13.62
CA GLY A 69 -17.20 -8.63 -13.32
C GLY A 69 -16.88 -7.85 -14.59
N VAL A 70 -16.70 -6.53 -14.45
CA VAL A 70 -16.35 -5.62 -15.55
C VAL A 70 -15.14 -4.78 -15.13
N HIS A 71 -14.19 -4.62 -16.05
CA HIS A 71 -13.00 -3.79 -15.86
C HIS A 71 -13.00 -2.65 -16.86
N LEU A 72 -12.92 -1.42 -16.36
CA LEU A 72 -12.63 -0.23 -17.15
C LEU A 72 -11.17 0.15 -16.99
N HIS A 73 -10.47 0.38 -18.07
CA HIS A 73 -9.06 0.75 -18.09
C HIS A 73 -8.88 2.21 -18.39
N TYR A 74 -8.09 2.93 -17.59
CA TYR A 74 -7.77 4.34 -17.80
C TYR A 74 -6.29 4.62 -17.61
N ILE A 75 -5.82 5.68 -18.24
CA ILE A 75 -4.58 6.36 -17.87
C ILE A 75 -4.97 7.50 -16.93
N TYR A 76 -4.47 7.48 -15.71
CA TYR A 76 -4.74 8.51 -14.72
C TYR A 76 -3.67 9.59 -14.77
N ASP A 77 -4.08 10.84 -15.00
CA ASP A 77 -3.16 11.98 -15.13
C ASP A 77 -2.70 12.55 -13.78
N GLY A 78 -3.24 12.03 -12.67
CA GLY A 78 -2.86 12.43 -11.31
C GLY A 78 -1.83 11.50 -10.66
N ASP A 79 -1.56 11.75 -9.38
CA ASP A 79 -0.69 10.89 -8.56
C ASP A 79 -1.44 9.63 -8.11
N VAL A 80 -1.17 8.49 -8.75
CA VAL A 80 -1.74 7.18 -8.40
C VAL A 80 -1.42 6.75 -6.97
N SER A 81 -0.40 7.34 -6.32
CA SER A 81 -0.06 7.02 -4.93
C SER A 81 -1.12 7.51 -3.94
N GLN A 82 -1.87 8.52 -4.33
CA GLN A 82 -2.92 9.13 -3.52
C GLN A 82 -4.29 8.46 -3.70
N LEU A 83 -4.45 7.60 -4.72
CA LEU A 83 -5.73 6.93 -4.96
C LEU A 83 -6.07 5.94 -3.85
N SER A 84 -7.30 6.01 -3.34
CA SER A 84 -7.90 4.93 -2.56
C SER A 84 -8.18 3.74 -3.46
N ASN A 85 -8.06 2.54 -2.94
CA ASN A 85 -8.45 1.32 -3.65
C ASN A 85 -9.95 1.02 -3.58
N VAL A 86 -10.71 1.74 -2.77
CA VAL A 86 -12.16 1.60 -2.64
C VAL A 86 -12.84 2.81 -3.25
N TYR A 87 -13.64 2.60 -4.29
CA TYR A 87 -14.52 3.63 -4.85
C TYR A 87 -15.86 3.65 -4.14
N SER A 88 -16.52 2.51 -4.10
CA SER A 88 -17.76 2.25 -3.37
C SER A 88 -17.88 0.76 -3.10
N GLU A 89 -18.96 0.31 -2.47
CA GLU A 89 -19.22 -1.11 -2.31
C GLU A 89 -19.26 -1.81 -3.68
N GLY A 90 -18.45 -2.86 -3.84
CA GLY A 90 -18.36 -3.63 -5.07
C GLY A 90 -17.64 -2.94 -6.24
N ILE A 91 -17.05 -1.74 -6.04
CA ILE A 91 -16.25 -1.04 -7.06
C ILE A 91 -14.89 -0.66 -6.48
N GLU A 92 -13.82 -1.17 -7.08
CA GLU A 92 -12.44 -0.95 -6.67
C GLU A 92 -11.61 -0.21 -7.71
N VAL A 93 -10.65 0.59 -7.24
CA VAL A 93 -9.61 1.21 -8.08
C VAL A 93 -8.32 0.42 -7.90
N LYS A 94 -7.86 -0.24 -8.96
CA LYS A 94 -6.63 -1.03 -8.95
C LYS A 94 -5.49 -0.27 -9.60
N VAL A 95 -4.34 -0.24 -8.93
CA VAL A 95 -3.09 0.36 -9.40
C VAL A 95 -1.99 -0.70 -9.44
N TYR A 96 -1.05 -0.57 -10.39
CA TYR A 96 -0.01 -1.57 -10.66
C TYR A 96 1.37 -0.93 -10.55
N LYS A 97 2.02 -1.06 -9.39
CA LYS A 97 3.34 -0.48 -9.09
C LYS A 97 4.43 -1.55 -9.01
N GLY A 98 5.66 -1.14 -9.26
CA GLY A 98 6.83 -2.00 -9.12
C GLY A 98 6.72 -3.28 -9.95
N ASN A 99 6.79 -4.43 -9.30
CA ASN A 99 6.67 -5.75 -9.95
C ASN A 99 5.24 -6.29 -10.04
N SER A 100 4.23 -5.50 -9.68
CA SER A 100 2.84 -5.93 -9.85
C SER A 100 2.48 -6.08 -11.32
N SER A 101 1.53 -6.94 -11.60
CA SER A 101 1.08 -7.28 -12.95
C SER A 101 -0.43 -7.29 -13.04
N LEU A 102 -0.94 -6.83 -14.15
CA LEU A 102 -2.34 -6.98 -14.51
C LEU A 102 -2.55 -8.41 -15.00
N ARG A 103 -3.46 -9.14 -14.34
CA ARG A 103 -3.85 -10.50 -14.72
C ARG A 103 -5.05 -10.43 -15.63
N ARG A 104 -4.96 -11.06 -16.80
CA ARG A 104 -6.00 -11.00 -17.83
C ARG A 104 -6.29 -12.35 -18.43
N LYS A 105 -7.54 -12.50 -18.88
CA LYS A 105 -7.99 -13.52 -19.80
C LYS A 105 -9.07 -12.87 -20.66
N LEU A 106 -8.73 -12.53 -21.91
CA LEU A 106 -9.63 -11.81 -22.80
C LEU A 106 -10.67 -12.75 -23.38
N THR A 107 -11.91 -12.61 -22.94
CA THR A 107 -13.06 -13.33 -23.49
C THR A 107 -14.03 -12.41 -24.20
N LYS A 108 -14.30 -11.24 -23.61
CA LYS A 108 -15.14 -10.18 -24.16
C LYS A 108 -14.52 -8.83 -23.83
N CYS A 109 -14.34 -8.00 -24.82
CA CYS A 109 -13.89 -6.61 -24.68
C CYS A 109 -14.53 -5.77 -25.79
N ASN A 110 -14.54 -4.44 -25.59
CA ASN A 110 -14.90 -3.49 -26.65
C ASN A 110 -13.68 -3.12 -27.51
N ASP A 111 -13.90 -2.30 -28.52
CA ASP A 111 -12.88 -1.86 -29.47
C ASP A 111 -12.32 -0.45 -29.15
N HIS A 112 -12.61 0.08 -27.95
CA HIS A 112 -12.13 1.41 -27.54
C HIS A 112 -10.66 1.36 -27.14
N GLU A 113 -9.98 2.47 -27.35
CA GLU A 113 -8.66 2.70 -26.77
C GLU A 113 -8.77 3.03 -25.27
N VAL A 114 -7.66 2.89 -24.55
CA VAL A 114 -7.58 3.28 -23.13
C VAL A 114 -7.58 4.82 -23.05
N SER A 115 -8.63 5.37 -22.46
CA SER A 115 -8.82 6.82 -22.32
C SER A 115 -8.10 7.36 -21.08
N SER A 116 -7.82 8.67 -21.08
CA SER A 116 -7.32 9.36 -19.89
C SER A 116 -8.45 9.81 -18.96
N ILE A 117 -8.17 9.80 -17.65
CA ILE A 117 -9.06 10.34 -16.62
C ILE A 117 -8.27 11.21 -15.65
N THR A 118 -8.79 12.40 -15.32
CA THR A 118 -8.09 13.41 -14.52
C THR A 118 -8.63 13.57 -13.11
N GLY A 119 -9.81 13.03 -12.81
CA GLY A 119 -10.47 13.22 -11.51
C GLY A 119 -11.66 12.30 -11.30
N GLY A 120 -12.46 12.58 -10.28
CA GLY A 120 -13.64 11.79 -9.91
C GLY A 120 -13.31 10.49 -9.15
N LEU A 121 -12.03 10.24 -8.85
CA LEU A 121 -11.59 9.06 -8.13
C LEU A 121 -11.38 9.36 -6.64
N PRO A 122 -11.64 8.36 -5.75
CA PRO A 122 -11.46 8.55 -4.33
C PRO A 122 -9.97 8.65 -3.99
N LEU A 123 -9.62 9.66 -3.21
CA LEU A 123 -8.29 9.80 -2.66
C LEU A 123 -8.20 9.10 -1.31
N LYS A 124 -7.03 8.59 -0.99
CA LYS A 124 -6.76 8.12 0.36
C LYS A 124 -7.03 9.26 1.32
N GLU A 125 -7.88 9.01 2.30
CA GLU A 125 -7.95 9.90 3.44
C GLU A 125 -6.51 10.03 3.99
N LYS A 126 -6.01 11.26 4.03
CA LYS A 126 -4.86 11.54 4.88
C LYS A 126 -5.32 11.09 6.26
N LYS A 127 -4.76 10.01 6.80
CA LYS A 127 -4.93 9.69 8.22
C LYS A 127 -4.34 10.88 8.95
N VAL A 128 -5.18 11.85 9.25
CA VAL A 128 -4.84 12.94 10.15
C VAL A 128 -4.58 12.23 11.46
N ILE A 129 -3.30 12.09 11.80
CA ILE A 129 -2.93 11.82 13.18
C ILE A 129 -3.57 12.97 13.89
N GLU A 130 -4.52 12.70 14.81
CA GLU A 130 -5.14 13.78 15.54
C GLU A 130 -4.00 14.55 16.19
N GLU A 131 -3.69 15.75 15.68
CA GLU A 131 -2.60 16.61 16.16
C GLU A 131 -2.64 16.74 17.68
N ARG A 132 -3.86 16.74 18.26
CA ARG A 132 -4.06 16.73 19.70
C ARG A 132 -3.44 15.51 20.39
N THR A 133 -3.37 14.36 19.73
CA THR A 133 -2.89 13.12 20.35
C THR A 133 -1.37 13.10 20.43
N ILE A 134 -0.68 13.63 19.42
CA ILE A 134 0.79 13.72 19.45
C ILE A 134 1.30 14.89 20.29
N LYS A 135 0.45 15.88 20.60
CA LYS A 135 0.78 17.02 21.48
C LYS A 135 0.92 16.66 22.96
N SER A 136 0.87 15.38 23.33
CA SER A 136 1.19 14.91 24.67
C SER A 136 2.03 13.63 24.60
N GLU A 137 3.05 13.50 25.47
CA GLU A 137 3.87 12.30 25.54
C GLU A 137 3.04 11.04 25.75
N LYS A 138 2.04 11.10 26.62
CA LYS A 138 1.09 10.01 26.87
C LYS A 138 0.33 9.62 25.59
N GLY A 139 -0.09 10.60 24.80
CA GLY A 139 -0.77 10.37 23.53
C GLY A 139 0.15 9.73 22.51
N LEU A 140 1.37 10.24 22.35
CA LEU A 140 2.40 9.70 21.47
C LEU A 140 2.70 8.23 21.83
N ARG A 141 3.00 7.93 23.10
CA ARG A 141 3.24 6.58 23.62
C ARG A 141 2.04 5.65 23.34
N SER A 142 0.83 6.12 23.59
CA SER A 142 -0.39 5.34 23.35
C SER A 142 -0.59 5.00 21.85
N LEU A 143 -0.23 5.90 20.94
CA LEU A 143 -0.27 5.66 19.50
C LEU A 143 0.76 4.62 19.06
N ILE A 144 1.99 4.71 19.58
CA ILE A 144 3.05 3.73 19.31
C ILE A 144 2.60 2.36 19.83
N ASP A 145 2.19 2.23 21.08
CA ASP A 145 1.71 0.99 21.69
C ASP A 145 0.56 0.34 20.92
N ARG A 146 -0.39 1.14 20.45
CA ARG A 146 -1.51 0.64 19.65
C ARG A 146 -1.02 0.02 18.35
N ASN A 147 0.01 0.58 17.74
CA ASN A 147 0.59 0.04 16.51
C ASN A 147 1.43 -1.20 16.76
N LEU A 148 2.14 -1.30 17.88
CA LEU A 148 2.89 -2.48 18.30
C LEU A 148 2.00 -3.70 18.58
N ARG A 149 0.73 -3.47 18.93
CA ARG A 149 -0.26 -4.55 19.18
C ARG A 149 -0.97 -5.05 17.94
N LYS A 150 -0.71 -4.45 16.77
CA LYS A 150 -1.34 -4.92 15.52
C LYS A 150 -0.76 -6.26 15.11
N GLU A 151 -1.64 -7.14 14.65
CA GLU A 151 -1.24 -8.42 14.10
C GLU A 151 -0.40 -8.23 12.83
N ILE A 152 0.67 -9.00 12.71
CA ILE A 152 1.54 -9.01 11.54
C ILE A 152 1.13 -10.21 10.69
N HIS A 153 0.54 -9.95 9.52
CA HIS A 153 0.16 -10.99 8.59
C HIS A 153 1.33 -11.31 7.64
N PRO A 154 1.54 -12.59 7.27
CA PRO A 154 2.53 -12.97 6.28
C PRO A 154 2.36 -12.19 4.97
N GLY A 155 3.44 -11.61 4.47
CA GLY A 155 3.42 -10.84 3.21
C GLY A 155 2.98 -9.39 3.32
N THR A 156 2.61 -8.90 4.50
CA THR A 156 2.34 -7.49 4.73
C THR A 156 3.47 -6.85 5.52
N LYS A 157 3.75 -5.57 5.22
CA LYS A 157 4.69 -4.78 6.03
C LYS A 157 4.05 -4.44 7.37
N PRO A 158 4.75 -4.58 8.50
CA PRO A 158 4.23 -4.13 9.78
C PRO A 158 4.07 -2.61 9.82
N SER A 159 3.32 -2.11 10.81
CA SER A 159 3.04 -0.68 10.97
C SER A 159 4.24 0.15 11.44
N VAL A 160 5.47 -0.29 11.14
CA VAL A 160 6.72 0.41 11.48
C VAL A 160 6.82 1.75 10.75
N GLU A 161 6.40 1.81 9.47
CA GLU A 161 6.35 3.06 8.69
C GLU A 161 5.40 4.08 9.33
N PHE A 162 4.30 3.61 9.92
CA PHE A 162 3.36 4.49 10.62
C PHE A 162 3.92 4.98 11.96
N ILE A 163 4.65 4.13 12.69
CA ILE A 163 5.34 4.54 13.92
C ILE A 163 6.38 5.62 13.61
N LYS A 164 7.17 5.43 12.53
CA LYS A 164 8.11 6.46 12.08
C LYS A 164 7.40 7.77 11.81
N LYS A 165 6.30 7.74 11.05
CA LYS A 165 5.54 8.94 10.74
C LYS A 165 5.01 9.65 11.99
N ILE A 166 4.51 8.91 12.99
CA ILE A 166 4.04 9.50 14.26
C ILE A 166 5.18 10.24 14.97
N LEU A 167 6.37 9.64 15.01
CA LEU A 167 7.54 10.22 15.62
C LEU A 167 8.04 11.46 14.87
N ASP A 168 8.12 11.36 13.53
CA ASP A 168 8.54 12.48 12.69
C ASP A 168 7.57 13.66 12.87
N ASP A 169 6.25 13.44 12.76
CA ASP A 169 5.23 14.49 12.93
C ASP A 169 5.35 15.15 14.32
N ALA A 170 5.56 14.36 15.39
CA ALA A 170 5.69 14.90 16.73
C ALA A 170 6.93 15.81 16.90
N TYR A 171 8.08 15.39 16.39
CA TYR A 171 9.32 16.14 16.54
C TYR A 171 9.44 17.29 15.54
N GLU A 172 8.83 17.21 14.36
CA GLU A 172 8.70 18.33 13.42
C GLU A 172 7.81 19.44 13.98
N ASP A 173 6.79 19.08 14.78
CA ASP A 173 5.95 20.03 15.53
C ASP A 173 6.65 20.62 16.80
N GLY A 174 7.92 20.30 17.03
CA GLY A 174 8.73 20.85 18.13
C GLY A 174 8.46 20.20 19.50
N MET A 175 7.90 18.98 19.52
CA MET A 175 7.67 18.27 20.78
C MET A 175 9.00 17.78 21.37
N ALA A 176 9.21 18.02 22.67
CA ALA A 176 10.43 17.68 23.41
C ALA A 176 10.22 16.43 24.29
N TYR A 177 9.68 15.35 23.70
CA TYR A 177 9.48 14.08 24.43
C TYR A 177 10.65 13.15 24.22
N ASP A 178 11.01 12.39 25.27
CA ASP A 178 11.92 11.25 25.18
C ASP A 178 11.11 9.96 25.32
N VAL A 179 11.03 9.21 24.22
CA VAL A 179 10.37 7.89 24.15
C VAL A 179 11.37 6.81 23.72
N SER A 180 12.66 7.02 24.00
CA SER A 180 13.75 6.09 23.66
C SER A 180 13.57 4.72 24.31
N ASP A 181 12.90 4.65 25.44
CA ASP A 181 12.51 3.39 26.10
C ASP A 181 11.57 2.50 25.28
N MET A 182 10.87 3.05 24.29
CA MET A 182 10.00 2.30 23.39
C MET A 182 10.75 1.67 22.19
N ARG A 183 11.99 2.11 21.93
CA ARG A 183 12.81 1.65 20.81
C ARG A 183 13.01 0.13 20.75
N PRO A 184 13.31 -0.57 21.86
CA PRO A 184 13.44 -2.03 21.86
C PRO A 184 12.17 -2.74 21.41
N ALA A 185 11.00 -2.29 21.85
CA ALA A 185 9.72 -2.85 21.44
C ALA A 185 9.45 -2.66 19.94
N VAL A 186 9.83 -1.50 19.38
CA VAL A 186 9.72 -1.24 17.93
C VAL A 186 10.68 -2.13 17.14
N ILE A 187 11.89 -2.38 17.63
CA ILE A 187 12.86 -3.31 17.01
C ILE A 187 12.29 -4.73 16.98
N ILE A 188 11.76 -5.23 18.09
CA ILE A 188 11.16 -6.57 18.17
C ILE A 188 9.99 -6.67 17.18
N PHE A 189 9.14 -5.66 17.13
CA PHE A 189 8.02 -5.62 16.18
C PHE A 189 8.49 -5.63 14.72
N ALA A 190 9.55 -4.90 14.39
CA ALA A 190 10.16 -4.90 13.06
C ALA A 190 10.77 -6.26 12.69
N LYS A 191 11.44 -6.94 13.63
CA LYS A 191 12.02 -8.28 13.44
C LYS A 191 10.96 -9.35 13.13
N ASN A 192 9.78 -9.22 13.71
CA ASN A 192 8.66 -10.15 13.50
C ASN A 192 8.04 -10.09 12.09
N SER A 193 8.51 -9.19 11.24
CA SER A 193 8.09 -9.09 9.84
C SER A 193 8.83 -10.12 8.98
N THR A 194 8.21 -11.25 8.69
CA THR A 194 8.82 -12.42 8.05
C THR A 194 9.55 -12.13 6.73
N ASN A 195 8.97 -11.28 5.86
CA ASN A 195 9.53 -11.01 4.53
C ASN A 195 10.17 -9.62 4.40
N HIS A 196 10.07 -8.77 5.42
CA HIS A 196 10.48 -7.36 5.37
C HIS A 196 11.33 -6.94 6.57
N SER A 197 11.80 -7.88 7.39
CA SER A 197 12.48 -7.58 8.66
C SER A 197 13.73 -6.69 8.45
N ALA A 198 14.54 -6.96 7.45
CA ALA A 198 15.73 -6.17 7.16
C ALA A 198 15.40 -4.71 6.79
N ASP A 199 14.38 -4.49 5.94
CA ASP A 199 13.93 -3.15 5.55
C ASP A 199 13.32 -2.41 6.74
N MET A 200 12.54 -3.12 7.57
CA MET A 200 11.91 -2.53 8.74
C MET A 200 12.93 -2.19 9.82
N LEU A 201 13.95 -3.02 10.06
CA LEU A 201 15.05 -2.71 10.95
C LEU A 201 15.85 -1.50 10.49
N LYS A 202 16.15 -1.42 9.19
CA LYS A 202 16.80 -0.24 8.62
C LYS A 202 15.97 1.03 8.83
N LEU A 203 14.65 0.92 8.70
CA LEU A 203 13.76 2.04 8.97
C LEU A 203 13.81 2.47 10.45
N VAL A 204 13.84 1.52 11.39
CA VAL A 204 13.93 1.82 12.83
C VAL A 204 15.25 2.53 13.19
N THR A 205 16.35 2.22 12.49
CA THR A 205 17.63 2.94 12.72
C THR A 205 17.57 4.42 12.32
N GLN A 206 16.63 4.80 11.47
CA GLN A 206 16.41 6.17 11.01
C GLN A 206 15.38 6.94 11.85
N MET A 207 14.74 6.28 12.83
CA MET A 207 13.74 6.90 13.68
C MET A 207 14.39 7.71 14.79
N LYS A 208 13.86 8.90 15.01
CA LYS A 208 14.15 9.71 16.19
C LYS A 208 13.18 9.33 17.30
N PHE A 209 13.70 9.05 18.50
CA PHE A 209 12.89 8.70 19.68
C PHE A 209 12.98 9.78 20.77
N LYS A 210 13.75 10.84 20.54
CA LYS A 210 13.89 12.03 21.39
C LYS A 210 14.12 13.27 20.54
N SER A 211 13.95 14.45 21.10
CA SER A 211 14.20 15.72 20.42
C SER A 211 15.68 15.93 20.12
N GLU A 212 16.00 16.81 19.16
CA GLU A 212 17.40 17.10 18.78
C GLU A 212 18.18 17.80 19.91
N GLU A 213 17.49 18.52 20.76
CA GLU A 213 18.12 19.18 21.93
C GLU A 213 18.68 18.16 22.93
N ASP A 214 17.99 17.00 23.07
CA ASP A 214 18.43 15.90 23.95
C ASP A 214 19.55 15.05 23.32
N VAL A 215 19.65 15.03 21.99
CA VAL A 215 20.71 14.29 21.27
C VAL A 215 22.08 14.92 21.50
N GLN A 216 22.18 16.26 21.70
CA GLN A 216 23.44 16.95 21.99
C GLN A 216 23.97 16.67 23.38
N ALA A 217 23.13 16.19 24.31
CA ALA A 217 23.52 15.88 25.68
C ALA A 217 24.18 14.50 25.85
N ASP A 218 23.93 13.53 24.98
CA ASP A 218 24.54 12.18 25.04
C ASP A 218 24.69 11.52 23.66
N PRO A 219 25.78 11.86 22.92
CA PRO A 219 26.02 11.29 21.59
C PRO A 219 26.33 9.78 21.58
N SER A 220 26.54 9.16 22.76
CA SER A 220 26.99 7.76 22.86
C SER A 220 25.86 6.73 22.88
N GLN A 221 24.60 7.14 23.06
CA GLN A 221 23.47 6.22 23.21
C GLN A 221 22.69 5.91 21.89
N ASP A 222 22.93 6.64 20.81
CA ASP A 222 22.16 6.50 19.57
C ASP A 222 22.75 5.54 18.52
N HIS A 223 23.92 4.97 18.76
CA HIS A 223 24.48 3.95 17.87
C HIS A 223 24.05 2.55 18.30
N ILE A 224 23.06 1.98 17.59
CA ILE A 224 22.85 0.53 17.60
C ILE A 224 24.03 -0.07 16.84
N SER A 225 24.96 -0.69 17.57
CA SER A 225 26.01 -1.49 16.93
C SER A 225 25.40 -2.81 16.41
N PRO A 226 25.97 -3.43 15.37
CA PRO A 226 25.57 -4.77 14.96
C PRO A 226 25.57 -5.81 16.08
N GLN A 227 26.36 -5.57 17.14
CA GLN A 227 26.48 -6.43 18.34
C GLN A 227 25.25 -6.29 19.28
N ASP A 228 24.53 -5.17 19.27
CA ASP A 228 23.31 -5.00 20.07
C ASP A 228 22.12 -5.79 19.49
N ILE A 229 22.20 -6.07 18.18
CA ILE A 229 21.22 -6.90 17.48
C ILE A 229 21.41 -8.39 17.84
N GLU A 230 22.66 -8.85 17.98
CA GLU A 230 22.95 -10.25 18.34
C GLU A 230 22.65 -10.58 19.81
N ARG A 231 22.79 -9.63 20.73
CA ARG A 231 22.50 -9.86 22.16
C ARG A 231 21.03 -10.05 22.48
N SER A 232 20.12 -9.58 21.63
CA SER A 232 18.67 -9.77 21.86
C SER A 232 18.15 -11.17 21.48
N ASP A 233 19.01 -12.00 20.88
CA ASP A 233 18.66 -13.39 20.52
C ASP A 233 19.02 -14.40 21.64
N SER A 234 19.49 -13.92 22.81
CA SER A 234 19.95 -14.75 23.94
C SER A 234 19.06 -14.66 25.19
N LEU A 235 17.81 -14.16 25.07
CA LEU A 235 16.84 -14.12 26.18
C LEU A 235 15.53 -14.80 25.80
#